data_bf8077b50a0b5e2acc549ee0f8931f3b
#
_entry.id   bf8077b50a0b5e2acc549ee0f8931f3b
#
_cell.length_a   1.000
_cell.length_b   1.000
_cell.length_c   1.000
_cell.angle_alpha   90.00
_cell.angle_beta   90.00
_cell.angle_gamma   90.00
#
_symmetry.space_group_name_H-M   'P 1'
#
loop_
_entity.id
_entity.type
_entity.pdbx_description
1 polymer ?
#
loop_
_entity_poly.entity_id
_entity_poly.type
_entity_poly.pdbx_seq_one_letter_code
_entity_poly.pdbx_strand_id
1 'polypeptide(L)'
;MYPTKQYPHFDKVIRFSDVESYVCDPRKVAKHSFFPLLHYIKVSKRYSPKLIDEAEPDVHRQHIKQKNRDIMYAAHLDGYIYRYYADRLNQQYDEMALVHHIDSAAIAYRDNKSGMSNIQFAREVFDFIAKHTHCYIRVGDFEHFFDNLNHAYLKNQVKYVLQTESLPDDWYKVLRSVMHYTCVDRKIIAPFYDKRSKRYFKSIRDYRKFRQAHRDAFHVNQAGIGIPQGTALSGVLANVYMLATDVKIQQLVQSYGGLYRRYSDDTIIVIPLDEGPSIDVKAIDDMLQDWIGEACLSEQSDKTKRFFYRDGVLYDALEQTGSCARVHVMDYLGFTFDGKDVKVRQKGIYKFERKASTAIHHAHAIKRKYDMEKLPFRASILRYYFPNGYKENRLGVRTRQSNFLGYLGRVDSEFQQGNVPCESEKQVVKLNRKLRQAYKRAK
;
A
#
# COMPACT_ATOMS: atom_id res chain seq x y z
N MET A 1 -23.14 -3.93 0.60
CA MET A 1 -23.20 -4.13 2.08
C MET A 1 -21.80 -4.19 2.65
N TYR A 2 -21.47 -3.42 3.70
CA TYR A 2 -20.13 -3.38 4.27
C TYR A 2 -19.85 -4.62 5.13
N PRO A 3 -18.63 -5.22 5.00
CA PRO A 3 -18.29 -6.40 5.78
C PRO A 3 -18.10 -6.07 7.26
N THR A 4 -18.60 -6.94 8.13
CA THR A 4 -18.41 -6.81 9.58
C THR A 4 -16.99 -7.17 9.97
N LYS A 5 -16.28 -6.23 10.57
CA LYS A 5 -14.92 -6.43 11.09
C LYS A 5 -14.97 -7.06 12.48
N GLN A 6 -14.01 -7.94 12.80
CA GLN A 6 -14.02 -8.78 14.02
C GLN A 6 -12.86 -8.45 15.00
N TYR A 7 -12.25 -7.27 14.90
CA TYR A 7 -11.19 -6.87 15.83
C TYR A 7 -11.79 -6.26 17.12
N PRO A 8 -11.11 -6.35 18.26
CA PRO A 8 -11.54 -5.68 19.48
C PRO A 8 -11.31 -4.17 19.41
N HIS A 9 -12.30 -3.39 19.90
CA HIS A 9 -12.22 -1.95 20.07
C HIS A 9 -12.97 -1.52 21.34
N PHE A 10 -13.26 -0.22 21.51
CA PHE A 10 -14.03 0.32 22.64
C PHE A 10 -15.53 0.02 22.54
N ASP A 11 -16.06 -0.06 21.32
CA ASP A 11 -17.43 -0.44 21.04
C ASP A 11 -17.56 -1.95 20.76
N LYS A 12 -18.80 -2.42 20.71
CA LYS A 12 -19.12 -3.80 20.33
C LYS A 12 -19.01 -3.96 18.80
N VAL A 13 -18.70 -5.20 18.38
CA VAL A 13 -18.87 -5.59 16.99
C VAL A 13 -20.34 -5.43 16.60
N ILE A 14 -20.62 -4.64 15.58
CA ILE A 14 -21.95 -4.35 15.04
C ILE A 14 -21.98 -4.66 13.54
N ARG A 15 -23.14 -4.98 12.99
CA ARG A 15 -23.31 -5.12 11.54
C ARG A 15 -23.72 -3.77 10.96
N PHE A 16 -23.38 -3.53 9.72
CA PHE A 16 -23.76 -2.29 9.03
C PHE A 16 -25.27 -2.11 8.98
N SER A 17 -26.04 -3.18 8.71
CA SER A 17 -27.50 -3.17 8.71
C SER A 17 -28.13 -2.62 9.99
N ASP A 18 -27.45 -2.80 11.13
CA ASP A 18 -27.98 -2.38 12.43
C ASP A 18 -27.77 -0.87 12.70
N VAL A 19 -26.92 -0.22 11.90
CA VAL A 19 -26.53 1.18 12.06
C VAL A 19 -26.62 2.03 10.79
N GLU A 20 -27.10 1.46 9.71
CA GLU A 20 -27.18 2.13 8.40
C GLU A 20 -27.96 3.45 8.48
N SER A 21 -29.11 3.47 9.14
CA SER A 21 -29.93 4.66 9.35
C SER A 21 -29.25 5.76 10.18
N TYR A 22 -28.21 5.39 10.95
CA TYR A 22 -27.38 6.35 11.66
C TYR A 22 -26.27 6.87 10.77
N VAL A 23 -25.54 5.97 10.11
CA VAL A 23 -24.35 6.29 9.29
C VAL A 23 -24.72 7.15 8.08
N CYS A 24 -25.91 6.92 7.50
CA CYS A 24 -26.40 7.65 6.34
C CYS A 24 -27.14 8.95 6.67
N ASP A 25 -27.36 9.28 7.96
CA ASP A 25 -28.01 10.52 8.38
C ASP A 25 -26.99 11.63 8.67
N PRO A 26 -26.87 12.68 7.81
CA PRO A 26 -25.90 13.76 8.01
C PRO A 26 -26.06 14.49 9.35
N ARG A 27 -27.30 14.65 9.84
CA ARG A 27 -27.56 15.34 11.11
C ARG A 27 -27.07 14.55 12.31
N LYS A 28 -27.13 13.21 12.27
CA LYS A 28 -26.58 12.36 13.32
C LYS A 28 -25.06 12.34 13.27
N VAL A 29 -24.48 12.27 12.06
CA VAL A 29 -23.02 12.27 11.86
C VAL A 29 -22.41 13.62 12.26
N ALA A 30 -23.04 14.73 11.97
CA ALA A 30 -22.60 16.07 12.39
C ALA A 30 -22.44 16.18 13.92
N LYS A 31 -23.23 15.45 14.69
CA LYS A 31 -23.20 15.41 16.17
C LYS A 31 -22.44 14.19 16.73
N HIS A 32 -21.87 13.33 15.85
CA HIS A 32 -21.21 12.11 16.27
C HIS A 32 -19.92 12.38 17.06
N SER A 33 -19.70 11.61 18.12
CA SER A 33 -18.47 11.64 18.92
C SER A 33 -17.61 10.44 18.57
N PHE A 34 -16.55 10.68 17.79
CA PHE A 34 -15.61 9.64 17.40
C PHE A 34 -14.79 9.14 18.59
N PHE A 35 -14.57 7.82 18.66
CA PHE A 35 -13.64 7.23 19.60
C PHE A 35 -12.19 7.53 19.19
N PRO A 36 -11.24 7.49 20.13
CA PRO A 36 -9.83 7.46 19.78
C PRO A 36 -9.50 6.27 18.89
N LEU A 37 -8.62 6.46 17.93
CA LEU A 37 -8.08 5.39 17.12
C LEU A 37 -7.17 4.50 17.96
N LEU A 38 -7.15 3.21 17.66
CA LEU A 38 -6.20 2.29 18.26
C LEU A 38 -4.95 2.20 17.41
N HIS A 39 -3.83 2.62 18.00
CA HIS A 39 -2.53 2.66 17.37
C HIS A 39 -1.73 1.38 17.67
N TYR A 40 -1.02 0.88 16.65
CA TYR A 40 0.04 -0.11 16.81
C TYR A 40 1.11 0.02 15.74
N ILE A 41 2.35 -0.30 16.10
CA ILE A 41 3.46 -0.29 15.17
C ILE A 41 3.54 -1.64 14.46
N LYS A 42 3.38 -1.63 13.14
CA LYS A 42 3.63 -2.79 12.29
C LYS A 42 5.11 -2.84 11.91
N VAL A 43 5.86 -3.66 12.62
CA VAL A 43 7.30 -3.84 12.37
C VAL A 43 7.53 -4.77 11.18
N SER A 44 8.29 -4.30 10.20
CA SER A 44 8.77 -5.12 9.07
C SER A 44 10.29 -5.17 9.11
N LYS A 45 10.85 -6.34 9.34
CA LYS A 45 12.31 -6.55 9.35
C LYS A 45 12.81 -6.78 7.93
N ARG A 46 13.88 -6.09 7.55
CA ARG A 46 14.57 -6.22 6.26
C ARG A 46 16.04 -6.57 6.53
N TYR A 47 16.53 -7.61 5.89
CA TYR A 47 17.96 -7.87 5.85
C TYR A 47 18.57 -6.98 4.77
N SER A 48 19.56 -6.18 5.13
CA SER A 48 20.40 -5.43 4.20
C SER A 48 21.79 -6.07 4.27
N PRO A 49 22.38 -6.54 3.16
CA PRO A 49 23.80 -6.90 3.19
C PRO A 49 24.57 -5.61 3.58
N LYS A 50 25.50 -5.72 4.51
CA LYS A 50 26.48 -4.64 4.71
C LYS A 50 27.26 -4.50 3.41
N LEU A 51 27.46 -3.28 2.94
CA LEU A 51 28.64 -2.95 2.18
C LEU A 51 29.79 -3.32 3.10
N ILE A 52 30.61 -4.25 2.68
CA ILE A 52 31.81 -4.67 3.41
C ILE A 52 32.71 -3.44 3.37
N ASP A 53 32.78 -2.74 4.49
CA ASP A 53 33.83 -1.77 4.72
C ASP A 53 35.10 -2.61 4.91
N GLU A 54 36.05 -2.48 4.01
CA GLU A 54 37.28 -3.33 3.96
C GLU A 54 38.16 -3.22 5.21
N ALA A 55 37.79 -2.37 6.18
CA ALA A 55 38.56 -2.12 7.39
C ALA A 55 38.28 -3.06 8.57
N GLU A 56 37.22 -3.89 8.56
CA GLU A 56 36.96 -4.84 9.65
C GLU A 56 36.48 -6.22 9.14
N PRO A 57 37.38 -7.22 9.04
CA PRO A 57 37.06 -8.52 8.45
C PRO A 57 36.12 -9.44 9.29
N ASP A 58 35.80 -9.12 10.54
CA ASP A 58 35.25 -10.12 11.49
C ASP A 58 33.80 -9.93 11.92
N VAL A 59 32.96 -9.17 11.25
CA VAL A 59 31.57 -9.01 11.66
C VAL A 59 30.59 -9.39 10.57
N HIS A 60 30.31 -10.66 10.39
CA HIS A 60 29.13 -11.21 9.69
C HIS A 60 27.81 -10.87 10.41
N ARG A 61 27.63 -9.65 10.90
CA ARG A 61 26.36 -9.18 11.43
C ARG A 61 25.53 -8.66 10.27
N GLN A 62 24.58 -9.48 9.83
CA GLN A 62 23.51 -9.05 8.95
C GLN A 62 22.77 -7.89 9.60
N HIS A 63 22.93 -6.68 9.06
CA HIS A 63 22.15 -5.54 9.53
C HIS A 63 20.69 -5.74 9.19
N ILE A 64 19.86 -5.88 10.22
CA ILE A 64 18.42 -5.92 10.08
C ILE A 64 17.91 -4.49 10.12
N LYS A 65 17.57 -3.91 8.97
CA LYS A 65 16.80 -2.66 8.92
C LYS A 65 15.34 -2.97 9.31
N GLN A 66 14.84 -2.24 10.29
CA GLN A 66 13.42 -2.29 10.64
C GLN A 66 12.70 -1.15 9.91
N LYS A 67 11.60 -1.46 9.23
CA LYS A 67 10.64 -0.46 8.77
C LYS A 67 9.41 -0.55 9.68
N ASN A 68 9.21 0.47 10.46
CA ASN A 68 8.03 0.66 11.28
C ASN A 68 6.96 1.39 10.46
N ARG A 69 5.70 0.98 10.64
CA ARG A 69 4.53 1.69 10.13
C ARG A 69 3.55 1.86 11.25
N ASP A 70 3.16 3.09 11.48
CA ASP A 70 2.13 3.44 12.43
C ASP A 70 0.77 3.13 11.80
N ILE A 71 0.08 2.15 12.35
CA ILE A 71 -1.24 1.74 11.87
C ILE A 71 -2.27 2.10 12.92
N MET A 72 -3.31 2.78 12.46
CA MET A 72 -4.40 3.23 13.30
C MET A 72 -5.72 2.68 12.78
N TYR A 73 -6.57 2.16 13.66
CA TYR A 73 -7.87 1.64 13.25
C TYR A 73 -8.98 2.16 14.15
N ALA A 74 -10.14 2.35 13.53
CA ALA A 74 -11.29 3.00 14.14
C ALA A 74 -12.20 2.01 14.88
N ALA A 75 -13.03 2.51 15.80
CA ALA A 75 -14.16 1.80 16.36
C ALA A 75 -15.13 1.34 15.24
N HIS A 76 -15.99 0.36 15.53
CA HIS A 76 -16.81 -0.27 14.51
C HIS A 76 -17.79 0.71 13.85
N LEU A 77 -18.51 1.50 14.67
CA LEU A 77 -19.42 2.52 14.16
C LEU A 77 -18.67 3.61 13.38
N ASP A 78 -17.57 4.12 13.96
CA ASP A 78 -16.71 5.12 13.31
C ASP A 78 -16.15 4.59 11.97
N GLY A 79 -15.77 3.30 11.95
CA GLY A 79 -15.28 2.63 10.75
C GLY A 79 -16.31 2.54 9.63
N TYR A 80 -17.60 2.40 9.96
CA TYR A 80 -18.68 2.47 8.97
C TYR A 80 -18.93 3.89 8.50
N ILE A 81 -18.88 4.90 9.38
CA ILE A 81 -18.95 6.31 8.98
C ILE A 81 -17.81 6.64 8.03
N TYR A 82 -16.56 6.32 8.38
CA TYR A 82 -15.42 6.55 7.49
C TYR A 82 -15.55 5.83 6.15
N ARG A 83 -16.09 4.61 6.12
CA ARG A 83 -16.29 3.90 4.85
C ARG A 83 -17.39 4.54 4.00
N TYR A 84 -18.50 4.91 4.58
CA TYR A 84 -19.61 5.55 3.87
C TYR A 84 -19.19 6.90 3.25
N TYR A 85 -18.47 7.73 4.02
CA TYR A 85 -17.95 9.00 3.51
C TYR A 85 -16.81 8.83 2.51
N ALA A 86 -16.01 7.77 2.66
CA ALA A 86 -15.00 7.39 1.68
C ALA A 86 -15.61 7.02 0.33
N ASP A 87 -16.67 6.22 0.32
CA ASP A 87 -17.34 5.81 -0.92
C ASP A 87 -17.97 7.00 -1.64
N ARG A 88 -18.63 7.92 -0.90
CA ARG A 88 -19.19 9.15 -1.45
C ARG A 88 -18.11 10.07 -2.00
N LEU A 89 -17.03 10.27 -1.26
CA LEU A 89 -15.93 11.12 -1.71
C LEU A 89 -15.20 10.52 -2.92
N ASN A 90 -15.05 9.18 -2.95
CA ASN A 90 -14.44 8.50 -4.07
C ASN A 90 -15.28 8.63 -5.35
N GLN A 91 -16.61 8.58 -5.25
CA GLN A 91 -17.50 8.81 -6.38
C GLN A 91 -17.31 10.23 -6.95
N GLN A 92 -17.30 11.25 -6.11
CA GLN A 92 -17.08 12.64 -6.53
C GLN A 92 -15.67 12.84 -7.11
N TYR A 93 -14.66 12.20 -6.49
CA TYR A 93 -13.30 12.21 -7.02
C TYR A 93 -13.21 11.52 -8.39
N ASP A 94 -13.91 10.41 -8.60
CA ASP A 94 -13.92 9.69 -9.89
C ASP A 94 -14.54 10.56 -11.00
N GLU A 95 -15.61 11.29 -10.70
CA GLU A 95 -16.22 12.27 -11.63
C GLU A 95 -15.24 13.40 -11.97
N MET A 96 -14.58 13.99 -10.97
CA MET A 96 -13.56 15.03 -11.19
C MET A 96 -12.34 14.51 -11.97
N ALA A 97 -11.91 13.27 -11.69
CA ALA A 97 -10.80 12.64 -12.39
C ALA A 97 -11.09 12.43 -13.89
N LEU A 98 -12.34 12.13 -14.25
CA LEU A 98 -12.77 12.06 -15.65
C LEU A 98 -12.78 13.43 -16.31
N VAL A 99 -13.35 14.45 -15.65
CA VAL A 99 -13.39 15.83 -16.16
C VAL A 99 -12.00 16.39 -16.42
N HIS A 100 -11.05 16.11 -15.53
CA HIS A 100 -9.66 16.56 -15.63
C HIS A 100 -8.73 15.61 -16.41
N HIS A 101 -9.26 14.57 -17.03
CA HIS A 101 -8.48 13.58 -17.81
C HIS A 101 -7.36 12.88 -17.03
N ILE A 102 -7.52 12.72 -15.71
CA ILE A 102 -6.57 12.02 -14.83
C ILE A 102 -7.09 10.66 -14.34
N ASP A 103 -8.18 10.16 -14.88
CA ASP A 103 -8.76 8.87 -14.47
C ASP A 103 -7.77 7.71 -14.62
N SER A 104 -6.91 7.74 -15.63
CA SER A 104 -5.85 6.76 -15.83
C SER A 104 -4.60 7.01 -14.97
N ALA A 105 -4.39 8.22 -14.45
CA ALA A 105 -3.18 8.61 -13.73
C ALA A 105 -3.18 8.11 -12.27
N ALA A 106 -4.20 8.46 -11.49
CA ALA A 106 -4.34 8.02 -10.11
C ALA A 106 -5.04 6.65 -10.05
N ILE A 107 -4.28 5.60 -9.78
CA ILE A 107 -4.73 4.20 -9.92
C ILE A 107 -4.98 3.46 -8.60
N ALA A 108 -4.48 3.97 -7.46
CA ALA A 108 -4.71 3.35 -6.16
C ALA A 108 -6.00 3.85 -5.49
N TYR A 109 -6.60 3.02 -4.62
CA TYR A 109 -7.77 3.35 -3.80
C TYR A 109 -9.03 3.76 -4.60
N ARG A 110 -9.16 3.30 -5.84
CA ARG A 110 -10.25 3.60 -6.76
C ARG A 110 -11.19 2.40 -6.92
N ASP A 111 -12.48 2.60 -6.69
CA ASP A 111 -13.47 1.52 -6.83
C ASP A 111 -13.82 1.28 -8.31
N ASN A 112 -13.67 2.27 -9.19
CA ASN A 112 -13.88 2.14 -10.63
C ASN A 112 -12.76 1.35 -11.35
N LYS A 113 -11.66 1.00 -10.66
CA LYS A 113 -10.58 0.12 -11.15
C LYS A 113 -10.76 -1.33 -10.68
N SER A 114 -12.02 -1.76 -10.47
CA SER A 114 -12.33 -3.13 -10.02
C SER A 114 -11.76 -4.17 -11.00
N GLY A 115 -11.18 -5.23 -10.44
CA GLY A 115 -10.51 -6.29 -11.22
C GLY A 115 -9.05 -5.99 -11.60
N MET A 116 -8.61 -4.75 -11.52
CA MET A 116 -7.20 -4.38 -11.72
C MET A 116 -6.40 -4.47 -10.42
N SER A 117 -5.13 -4.73 -10.57
CA SER A 117 -4.18 -4.83 -9.45
C SER A 117 -2.83 -4.25 -9.87
N ASN A 118 -1.85 -4.29 -8.96
CA ASN A 118 -0.49 -3.91 -9.30
C ASN A 118 0.09 -4.66 -10.51
N ILE A 119 -0.47 -5.80 -10.90
CA ILE A 119 -0.01 -6.60 -12.05
C ILE A 119 -0.35 -5.86 -13.36
N GLN A 120 -1.65 -5.52 -13.55
CA GLN A 120 -2.13 -4.84 -14.75
C GLN A 120 -1.48 -3.46 -14.90
N PHE A 121 -1.42 -2.71 -13.80
CA PHE A 121 -0.80 -1.37 -13.81
C PHE A 121 0.70 -1.40 -14.12
N ALA A 122 1.44 -2.40 -13.62
CA ALA A 122 2.84 -2.54 -13.95
C ALA A 122 3.05 -2.97 -15.41
N ARG A 123 2.24 -3.92 -15.91
CA ARG A 123 2.28 -4.36 -17.32
C ARG A 123 2.05 -3.17 -18.26
N GLU A 124 1.02 -2.37 -17.99
CA GLU A 124 0.71 -1.18 -18.81
C GLU A 124 1.92 -0.25 -18.96
N VAL A 125 2.63 0.01 -17.89
CA VAL A 125 3.82 0.87 -17.90
C VAL A 125 4.97 0.23 -18.69
N PHE A 126 5.25 -1.05 -18.44
CA PHE A 126 6.35 -1.73 -19.14
C PHE A 126 6.06 -1.92 -20.63
N ASP A 127 4.82 -2.23 -20.99
CA ASP A 127 4.38 -2.31 -22.38
C ASP A 127 4.46 -0.95 -23.08
N PHE A 128 4.16 0.14 -22.36
CA PHE A 128 4.32 1.50 -22.89
C PHE A 128 5.79 1.82 -23.16
N ILE A 129 6.70 1.54 -22.22
CA ILE A 129 8.14 1.76 -22.41
C ILE A 129 8.65 0.96 -23.60
N ALA A 130 8.27 -0.32 -23.71
CA ALA A 130 8.77 -1.22 -24.74
C ALA A 130 8.23 -0.91 -26.17
N LYS A 131 7.21 -0.07 -26.30
CA LYS A 131 6.72 0.43 -27.61
C LYS A 131 7.62 1.49 -28.22
N HIS A 132 8.50 2.09 -27.44
CA HIS A 132 9.38 3.17 -27.85
C HIS A 132 10.83 2.68 -27.92
N THR A 133 11.64 3.30 -28.75
CA THR A 133 13.08 3.02 -28.84
C THR A 133 13.86 3.81 -27.80
N HIS A 134 13.36 4.99 -27.42
CA HIS A 134 13.99 5.88 -26.46
C HIS A 134 12.97 6.57 -25.54
N CYS A 135 13.16 6.46 -24.22
CA CYS A 135 12.33 7.13 -23.22
C CYS A 135 13.15 7.73 -22.08
N TYR A 136 12.67 8.83 -21.54
CA TYR A 136 13.01 9.27 -20.19
C TYR A 136 11.99 8.68 -19.21
N ILE A 137 12.48 8.10 -18.10
CA ILE A 137 11.65 7.47 -17.06
C ILE A 137 12.03 8.05 -15.71
N ARG A 138 11.02 8.51 -14.97
CA ARG A 138 11.19 8.99 -13.60
C ARG A 138 10.28 8.20 -12.65
N VAL A 139 10.87 7.60 -11.61
CA VAL A 139 10.16 6.90 -10.53
C VAL A 139 10.35 7.69 -9.24
N GLY A 140 9.28 8.16 -8.63
CA GLY A 140 9.28 8.95 -7.40
C GLY A 140 8.56 8.27 -6.24
N ASP A 141 8.88 8.67 -5.01
CA ASP A 141 8.25 8.22 -3.76
C ASP A 141 8.16 9.43 -2.81
N PHE A 142 6.97 9.78 -2.32
CA PHE A 142 6.80 10.89 -1.38
C PHE A 142 7.32 10.53 0.01
N GLU A 143 7.93 11.52 0.66
CA GLU A 143 8.42 11.34 2.02
C GLU A 143 7.27 11.35 3.03
N HIS A 144 7.14 10.24 3.80
CA HIS A 144 6.12 10.13 4.85
C HIS A 144 4.73 10.63 4.42
N PHE A 145 4.28 10.23 3.22
CA PHE A 145 3.14 10.80 2.51
C PHE A 145 1.92 11.09 3.39
N PHE A 146 1.39 10.05 4.08
CA PHE A 146 0.22 10.21 4.94
C PHE A 146 0.48 11.09 6.17
N ASP A 147 1.71 11.14 6.65
CA ASP A 147 2.09 11.86 7.85
C ASP A 147 2.34 13.35 7.57
N ASN A 148 2.54 13.72 6.29
CA ASN A 148 2.86 15.08 5.85
C ASN A 148 1.70 15.81 5.15
N LEU A 149 0.53 15.19 4.98
CA LEU A 149 -0.61 15.86 4.33
C LEU A 149 -1.04 17.11 5.12
N ASN A 150 -0.90 18.29 4.53
CA ASN A 150 -1.28 19.57 5.14
C ASN A 150 -2.80 19.69 5.28
N HIS A 151 -3.29 20.00 6.47
CA HIS A 151 -4.73 19.99 6.78
C HIS A 151 -5.49 21.13 6.07
N ALA A 152 -4.88 22.32 5.94
CA ALA A 152 -5.53 23.44 5.24
C ALA A 152 -5.64 23.14 3.75
N TYR A 153 -4.57 22.64 3.13
CA TYR A 153 -4.56 22.23 1.74
C TYR A 153 -5.57 21.09 1.49
N LEU A 154 -5.53 20.02 2.32
CA LEU A 154 -6.49 18.91 2.22
C LEU A 154 -7.93 19.37 2.30
N LYS A 155 -8.25 20.26 3.26
CA LYS A 155 -9.60 20.81 3.42
C LYS A 155 -10.06 21.55 2.17
N ASN A 156 -9.18 22.33 1.53
CA ASN A 156 -9.49 23.05 0.28
C ASN A 156 -9.70 22.06 -0.88
N GLN A 157 -8.89 21.02 -1.01
CA GLN A 157 -9.07 19.99 -2.03
C GLN A 157 -10.39 19.21 -1.83
N VAL A 158 -10.76 18.89 -0.59
CA VAL A 158 -12.06 18.24 -0.30
C VAL A 158 -13.23 19.16 -0.68
N LYS A 159 -13.16 20.47 -0.38
CA LYS A 159 -14.17 21.44 -0.82
C LYS A 159 -14.30 21.49 -2.35
N TYR A 160 -13.17 21.50 -3.03
CA TYR A 160 -13.12 21.51 -4.50
C TYR A 160 -13.78 20.27 -5.09
N VAL A 161 -13.46 19.07 -4.59
CA VAL A 161 -14.06 17.81 -5.04
C VAL A 161 -15.56 17.75 -4.72
N LEU A 162 -15.99 18.26 -3.58
CA LEU A 162 -17.41 18.35 -3.20
C LEU A 162 -18.15 19.53 -3.86
N GLN A 163 -17.47 20.33 -4.66
CA GLN A 163 -17.99 21.53 -5.33
C GLN A 163 -18.74 22.47 -4.38
N THR A 164 -18.12 22.78 -3.24
CA THR A 164 -18.72 23.61 -2.18
C THR A 164 -17.75 24.65 -1.63
N GLU A 165 -18.24 25.84 -1.34
CA GLU A 165 -17.45 26.88 -0.69
C GLU A 165 -17.23 26.60 0.81
N SER A 166 -18.19 25.95 1.46
CA SER A 166 -18.12 25.56 2.86
C SER A 166 -18.52 24.10 3.03
N LEU A 167 -17.77 23.37 3.88
CA LEU A 167 -18.11 21.97 4.15
C LEU A 167 -19.42 21.90 4.93
N PRO A 168 -20.38 21.03 4.54
CA PRO A 168 -21.51 20.65 5.37
C PRO A 168 -21.04 20.14 6.74
N ASP A 169 -21.84 20.30 7.78
CA ASP A 169 -21.47 20.00 9.16
C ASP A 169 -21.01 18.55 9.37
N ASP A 170 -21.65 17.61 8.70
CA ASP A 170 -21.29 16.18 8.72
C ASP A 170 -19.91 15.93 8.08
N TRP A 171 -19.66 16.49 6.90
CA TRP A 171 -18.37 16.43 6.22
C TRP A 171 -17.26 17.09 7.04
N TYR A 172 -17.54 18.27 7.59
CA TYR A 172 -16.61 18.95 8.47
C TYR A 172 -16.26 18.10 9.70
N LYS A 173 -17.28 17.48 10.31
CA LYS A 173 -17.11 16.62 11.48
C LYS A 173 -16.26 15.39 11.18
N VAL A 174 -16.53 14.70 10.06
CA VAL A 174 -15.79 13.53 9.61
C VAL A 174 -14.36 13.90 9.25
N LEU A 175 -14.15 14.94 8.46
CA LEU A 175 -12.81 15.38 8.05
C LEU A 175 -11.97 15.80 9.28
N ARG A 176 -12.57 16.59 10.18
CA ARG A 176 -11.91 17.00 11.42
C ARG A 176 -11.48 15.79 12.28
N SER A 177 -12.31 14.74 12.36
CA SER A 177 -11.99 13.55 13.15
C SER A 177 -10.80 12.77 12.61
N VAL A 178 -10.49 12.89 11.32
CA VAL A 178 -9.32 12.29 10.66
C VAL A 178 -8.10 13.21 10.72
N MET A 179 -8.27 14.52 10.61
CA MET A 179 -7.17 15.48 10.70
C MET A 179 -6.69 15.68 12.15
N HIS A 180 -7.63 15.90 13.08
CA HIS A 180 -7.35 16.07 14.51
C HIS A 180 -7.72 14.81 15.29
N TYR A 181 -7.28 13.65 14.81
CA TYR A 181 -7.55 12.38 15.45
C TYR A 181 -6.91 12.30 16.86
N THR A 182 -7.58 11.58 17.74
CA THR A 182 -6.97 11.11 18.99
C THR A 182 -6.60 9.65 18.82
N CYS A 183 -5.45 9.22 19.32
CA CYS A 183 -5.07 7.82 19.33
C CYS A 183 -4.53 7.38 20.70
N VAL A 184 -4.54 6.07 20.93
CA VAL A 184 -3.94 5.42 22.10
C VAL A 184 -3.24 4.13 21.66
N ASP A 185 -2.06 3.85 22.23
CA ASP A 185 -1.34 2.60 21.91
C ASP A 185 -2.15 1.40 22.42
N ARG A 186 -2.41 0.46 21.53
CA ARG A 186 -3.10 -0.79 21.83
C ARG A 186 -2.46 -1.56 22.99
N LYS A 187 -1.15 -1.46 23.20
CA LYS A 187 -0.46 -2.12 24.30
C LYS A 187 -0.92 -1.62 25.65
N ILE A 188 -1.21 -0.33 25.77
CA ILE A 188 -1.67 0.28 27.03
C ILE A 188 -3.05 -0.24 27.44
N ILE A 189 -3.93 -0.47 26.46
CA ILE A 189 -5.29 -0.94 26.73
C ILE A 189 -5.45 -2.47 26.67
N ALA A 190 -4.42 -3.19 26.20
CA ALA A 190 -4.46 -4.66 26.09
C ALA A 190 -4.85 -5.39 27.40
N PRO A 191 -4.42 -4.95 28.59
CA PRO A 191 -4.84 -5.57 29.86
C PRO A 191 -6.34 -5.51 30.14
N PHE A 192 -7.04 -4.55 29.53
CA PHE A 192 -8.48 -4.33 29.73
C PHE A 192 -9.37 -5.10 28.75
N TYR A 193 -8.77 -6.00 27.95
CA TYR A 193 -9.53 -6.80 26.99
C TYR A 193 -10.46 -7.79 27.68
N ASP A 194 -11.76 -7.63 27.45
CA ASP A 194 -12.78 -8.55 27.92
C ASP A 194 -13.10 -9.61 26.84
N LYS A 195 -12.75 -10.87 27.13
CA LYS A 195 -12.96 -12.00 26.22
C LYS A 195 -14.44 -12.29 25.92
N ARG A 196 -15.34 -11.99 26.89
CA ARG A 196 -16.79 -12.26 26.73
C ARG A 196 -17.44 -11.31 25.76
N SER A 197 -17.20 -10.01 25.93
CA SER A 197 -17.75 -8.97 25.03
C SER A 197 -16.90 -8.70 23.78
N LYS A 198 -15.70 -9.30 23.68
CA LYS A 198 -14.72 -9.10 22.59
C LYS A 198 -14.36 -7.64 22.36
N ARG A 199 -14.30 -6.83 23.41
CA ARG A 199 -13.93 -5.41 23.37
C ARG A 199 -12.95 -5.07 24.50
N TYR A 200 -12.32 -3.91 24.39
CA TYR A 200 -11.62 -3.32 25.53
C TYR A 200 -12.66 -2.64 26.43
N PHE A 201 -12.57 -2.84 27.71
CA PHE A 201 -13.51 -2.40 28.74
C PHE A 201 -14.91 -3.04 28.66
N LYS A 202 -15.44 -3.38 29.83
CA LYS A 202 -16.78 -3.99 29.95
C LYS A 202 -17.92 -3.03 29.64
N SER A 203 -17.70 -1.73 29.89
CA SER A 203 -18.70 -0.69 29.65
C SER A 203 -18.06 0.61 29.15
N ILE A 204 -18.89 1.49 28.57
CA ILE A 204 -18.47 2.85 28.18
C ILE A 204 -18.09 3.69 29.42
N ARG A 205 -18.69 3.38 30.59
CA ARG A 205 -18.36 4.04 31.88
C ARG A 205 -16.93 3.69 32.30
N ASP A 206 -16.52 2.44 32.15
CA ASP A 206 -15.15 2.01 32.48
C ASP A 206 -14.13 2.64 31.55
N TYR A 207 -14.44 2.72 30.25
CA TYR A 207 -13.62 3.44 29.28
C TYR A 207 -13.48 4.93 29.67
N ARG A 208 -14.58 5.61 30.06
CA ARG A 208 -14.53 7.02 30.46
C ARG A 208 -13.68 7.23 31.71
N LYS A 209 -13.80 6.36 32.72
CA LYS A 209 -12.95 6.37 33.92
C LYS A 209 -11.48 6.19 33.57
N PHE A 210 -11.17 5.21 32.72
CA PHE A 210 -9.81 4.97 32.24
C PHE A 210 -9.25 6.20 31.52
N ARG A 211 -9.99 6.76 30.57
CA ARG A 211 -9.58 7.95 29.83
C ARG A 211 -9.33 9.16 30.72
N GLN A 212 -10.13 9.32 31.78
CA GLN A 212 -9.96 10.40 32.76
C GLN A 212 -8.69 10.20 33.58
N ALA A 213 -8.40 8.96 34.00
CA ALA A 213 -7.24 8.63 34.84
C ALA A 213 -5.92 8.60 34.04
N HIS A 214 -5.97 8.34 32.71
CA HIS A 214 -4.79 8.18 31.86
C HIS A 214 -4.84 9.12 30.66
N ARG A 215 -5.03 10.43 30.90
CA ARG A 215 -5.14 11.43 29.82
C ARG A 215 -3.89 11.52 28.96
N ASP A 216 -2.73 11.34 29.55
CA ASP A 216 -1.39 11.32 28.95
C ASP A 216 -1.18 10.15 27.96
N ALA A 217 -1.93 9.06 28.12
CA ALA A 217 -1.90 7.93 27.19
C ALA A 217 -2.62 8.20 25.84
N PHE A 218 -3.38 9.30 25.75
CA PHE A 218 -4.14 9.69 24.58
C PHE A 218 -3.48 10.85 23.85
N HIS A 219 -2.96 10.57 22.65
CA HIS A 219 -2.28 11.58 21.83
C HIS A 219 -3.26 12.17 20.82
N VAL A 220 -3.29 13.49 20.74
CA VAL A 220 -4.11 14.24 19.79
C VAL A 220 -3.21 14.81 18.70
N ASN A 221 -3.56 14.59 17.43
CA ASN A 221 -2.86 15.25 16.33
C ASN A 221 -3.24 16.74 16.28
N GLN A 222 -2.31 17.60 16.63
CA GLN A 222 -2.44 19.06 16.63
C GLN A 222 -1.45 19.75 15.69
N ALA A 223 -0.64 18.97 14.98
CA ALA A 223 0.46 19.50 14.15
C ALA A 223 0.01 20.26 12.90
N GLY A 224 -1.29 20.23 12.56
CA GLY A 224 -1.80 20.83 11.31
C GLY A 224 -1.44 20.03 10.06
N ILE A 225 -0.79 18.89 10.22
CA ILE A 225 -0.38 17.95 9.17
C ILE A 225 -0.71 16.51 9.58
N GLY A 226 -0.80 15.64 8.60
CA GLY A 226 -0.89 14.18 8.78
C GLY A 226 -2.31 13.66 9.01
N ILE A 227 -2.57 12.49 8.43
CA ILE A 227 -3.80 11.71 8.61
C ILE A 227 -3.47 10.26 8.97
N PRO A 228 -4.35 9.52 9.69
CA PRO A 228 -4.02 8.19 10.19
C PRO A 228 -3.97 7.15 9.07
N GLN A 229 -2.92 6.32 9.04
CA GLN A 229 -2.86 5.17 8.14
C GLN A 229 -3.71 4.01 8.69
N GLY A 230 -4.76 3.60 7.94
CA GLY A 230 -5.57 2.41 8.27
C GLY A 230 -7.07 2.67 8.41
N THR A 231 -7.54 3.91 8.28
CA THR A 231 -8.97 4.20 8.10
C THR A 231 -9.38 4.01 6.63
N ALA A 232 -10.65 3.75 6.38
CA ALA A 232 -11.16 3.60 5.02
C ALA A 232 -11.08 4.93 4.22
N LEU A 233 -11.17 6.06 4.92
CA LEU A 233 -11.21 7.39 4.31
C LEU A 233 -9.81 7.87 3.87
N SER A 234 -8.75 7.45 4.56
CA SER A 234 -7.39 7.99 4.34
C SER A 234 -6.87 7.79 2.93
N GLY A 235 -7.15 6.64 2.30
CA GLY A 235 -6.72 6.38 0.92
C GLY A 235 -7.38 7.31 -0.10
N VAL A 236 -8.68 7.57 0.07
CA VAL A 236 -9.44 8.49 -0.80
C VAL A 236 -8.98 9.93 -0.57
N LEU A 237 -8.78 10.34 0.68
CA LEU A 237 -8.24 11.67 1.00
C LEU A 237 -6.85 11.91 0.39
N ALA A 238 -6.01 10.87 0.32
CA ALA A 238 -4.73 10.94 -0.36
C ALA A 238 -4.86 11.20 -1.87
N ASN A 239 -5.85 10.60 -2.53
CA ASN A 239 -6.14 10.90 -3.93
C ASN A 239 -6.68 12.32 -4.11
N VAL A 240 -7.64 12.72 -3.29
CA VAL A 240 -8.21 14.08 -3.30
C VAL A 240 -7.13 15.13 -3.06
N TYR A 241 -6.20 14.87 -2.15
CA TYR A 241 -5.07 15.76 -1.88
C TYR A 241 -4.23 16.02 -3.12
N MET A 242 -3.95 14.99 -3.90
CA MET A 242 -3.07 15.04 -5.07
C MET A 242 -3.77 15.52 -6.35
N LEU A 243 -5.09 15.74 -6.34
CA LEU A 243 -5.88 16.03 -7.55
C LEU A 243 -5.27 17.13 -8.40
N ALA A 244 -5.01 18.31 -7.81
CA ALA A 244 -4.49 19.45 -8.55
C ALA A 244 -3.08 19.20 -9.10
N THR A 245 -2.22 18.53 -8.32
CA THR A 245 -0.86 18.15 -8.72
C THR A 245 -0.91 17.09 -9.82
N ASP A 246 -1.76 16.07 -9.71
CA ASP A 246 -1.95 15.05 -10.73
C ASP A 246 -2.37 15.65 -12.06
N VAL A 247 -3.26 16.65 -12.04
CA VAL A 247 -3.72 17.36 -13.27
C VAL A 247 -2.55 18.06 -13.96
N LYS A 248 -1.73 18.81 -13.21
CA LYS A 248 -0.56 19.51 -13.78
C LYS A 248 0.45 18.51 -14.38
N ILE A 249 0.77 17.45 -13.64
CA ILE A 249 1.72 16.43 -14.10
C ILE A 249 1.17 15.71 -15.35
N GLN A 250 -0.10 15.32 -15.32
CA GLN A 250 -0.74 14.63 -16.45
C GLN A 250 -0.74 15.50 -17.72
N GLN A 251 -1.08 16.78 -17.60
CA GLN A 251 -1.06 17.71 -18.72
C GLN A 251 0.35 17.87 -19.31
N LEU A 252 1.36 18.05 -18.47
CA LEU A 252 2.74 18.12 -18.91
C LEU A 252 3.16 16.83 -19.62
N VAL A 253 2.93 15.67 -19.02
CA VAL A 253 3.36 14.39 -19.57
C VAL A 253 2.63 14.07 -20.88
N GLN A 254 1.34 14.39 -20.97
CA GLN A 254 0.56 14.23 -22.20
C GLN A 254 1.04 15.12 -23.34
N SER A 255 1.53 16.35 -23.07
CA SER A 255 2.06 17.22 -24.10
C SER A 255 3.30 16.64 -24.81
N TYR A 256 3.98 15.68 -24.17
CA TYR A 256 5.07 14.91 -24.74
C TYR A 256 4.64 13.52 -25.25
N GLY A 257 3.35 13.21 -25.33
CA GLY A 257 2.87 11.86 -25.66
C GLY A 257 3.23 10.80 -24.61
N GLY A 258 3.56 11.22 -23.38
CA GLY A 258 4.03 10.36 -22.33
C GLY A 258 2.93 9.71 -21.48
N LEU A 259 3.36 8.95 -20.48
CA LEU A 259 2.50 8.23 -19.55
C LEU A 259 2.83 8.62 -18.11
N TYR A 260 1.81 9.01 -17.34
CA TYR A 260 1.91 9.25 -15.91
C TYR A 260 1.01 8.28 -15.13
N ARG A 261 1.54 7.67 -14.08
CA ARG A 261 0.78 6.83 -13.15
C ARG A 261 1.22 7.11 -11.71
N ARG A 262 0.24 7.19 -10.80
CA ARG A 262 0.46 7.30 -9.36
C ARG A 262 -0.30 6.22 -8.60
N TYR A 263 0.43 5.42 -7.85
CA TYR A 263 -0.10 4.40 -6.95
C TYR A 263 0.15 4.81 -5.49
N SER A 264 -0.76 5.57 -4.87
CA SER A 264 -0.58 6.17 -3.54
C SER A 264 0.60 7.16 -3.52
N ASP A 265 1.68 6.78 -2.86
CA ASP A 265 2.96 7.49 -2.75
C ASP A 265 3.95 7.18 -3.89
N ASP A 266 3.78 6.06 -4.57
CA ASP A 266 4.63 5.68 -5.71
C ASP A 266 4.16 6.39 -7.00
N THR A 267 5.05 7.14 -7.65
CA THR A 267 4.80 7.81 -8.94
C THR A 267 5.70 7.26 -10.04
N ILE A 268 5.22 7.24 -11.27
CA ILE A 268 6.04 6.97 -12.46
C ILE A 268 5.61 7.87 -13.61
N ILE A 269 6.61 8.44 -14.27
CA ILE A 269 6.48 9.25 -15.48
C ILE A 269 7.35 8.60 -16.54
N VAL A 270 6.80 8.42 -17.73
CA VAL A 270 7.53 7.94 -18.93
C VAL A 270 7.28 8.94 -20.04
N ILE A 271 8.34 9.52 -20.59
CA ILE A 271 8.29 10.47 -21.70
C ILE A 271 9.05 9.88 -22.88
N PRO A 272 8.39 9.61 -24.02
CA PRO A 272 9.05 9.18 -25.25
C PRO A 272 10.01 10.26 -25.78
N LEU A 273 11.14 9.83 -26.32
CA LEU A 273 12.17 10.68 -26.92
C LEU A 273 12.47 10.29 -28.38
N ASP A 274 11.62 9.46 -28.99
CA ASP A 274 11.82 8.91 -30.34
C ASP A 274 11.74 10.01 -31.41
N GLU A 275 10.74 10.90 -31.28
CA GLU A 275 10.46 11.98 -32.22
C GLU A 275 10.12 13.25 -31.44
N GLY A 276 10.98 14.26 -31.49
CA GLY A 276 10.63 15.53 -30.85
C GLY A 276 11.85 16.40 -30.46
N PRO A 277 11.60 17.61 -29.96
CA PRO A 277 12.64 18.49 -29.49
C PRO A 277 13.39 17.84 -28.31
N SER A 278 14.67 18.18 -28.19
CA SER A 278 15.45 17.75 -27.01
C SER A 278 14.75 18.16 -25.73
N ILE A 279 14.44 17.19 -24.87
CA ILE A 279 13.78 17.45 -23.59
C ILE A 279 14.83 17.90 -22.59
N ASP A 280 14.60 19.05 -21.96
CA ASP A 280 15.34 19.44 -20.78
C ASP A 280 14.78 18.70 -19.55
N VAL A 281 15.40 17.55 -19.25
CA VAL A 281 15.02 16.70 -18.11
C VAL A 281 15.11 17.46 -16.80
N LYS A 282 16.06 18.39 -16.68
CA LYS A 282 16.24 19.19 -15.48
C LYS A 282 15.07 20.17 -15.30
N ALA A 283 14.67 20.85 -16.37
CA ALA A 283 13.52 21.76 -16.31
C ALA A 283 12.22 21.00 -15.94
N ILE A 284 12.03 19.78 -16.45
CA ILE A 284 10.89 18.94 -16.07
C ILE A 284 10.96 18.59 -14.57
N ASP A 285 12.10 18.14 -14.09
CA ASP A 285 12.28 17.80 -12.68
C ASP A 285 12.04 19.00 -11.75
N ASP A 286 12.54 20.19 -12.11
CA ASP A 286 12.34 21.43 -11.35
C ASP A 286 10.84 21.80 -11.29
N MET A 287 10.10 21.75 -12.42
CA MET A 287 8.65 21.96 -12.44
C MET A 287 7.91 20.95 -11.56
N LEU A 288 8.29 19.68 -11.60
CA LEU A 288 7.65 18.64 -10.76
C LEU A 288 7.87 18.90 -9.27
N GLN A 289 9.08 19.31 -8.89
CA GLN A 289 9.41 19.67 -7.50
C GLN A 289 8.63 20.90 -7.03
N ASP A 290 8.48 21.91 -7.87
CA ASP A 290 7.69 23.11 -7.57
C ASP A 290 6.22 22.75 -7.31
N TRP A 291 5.60 21.95 -8.18
CA TRP A 291 4.20 21.54 -8.02
C TRP A 291 3.96 20.64 -6.80
N ILE A 292 4.92 19.78 -6.48
CA ILE A 292 4.91 18.98 -5.26
C ILE A 292 5.05 19.86 -4.03
N GLY A 293 5.92 20.89 -4.10
CA GLY A 293 6.11 21.90 -3.06
C GLY A 293 4.85 22.76 -2.83
N GLU A 294 4.13 23.16 -3.90
CA GLU A 294 2.83 23.84 -3.80
C GLU A 294 1.80 22.99 -3.04
N ALA A 295 1.87 21.67 -3.19
CA ALA A 295 1.05 20.75 -2.42
C ALA A 295 1.60 20.49 -1.00
N CYS A 296 2.56 21.26 -0.52
CA CYS A 296 3.20 21.09 0.80
C CYS A 296 3.77 19.68 1.02
N LEU A 297 4.28 19.05 -0.03
CA LEU A 297 4.92 17.74 0.00
C LEU A 297 6.39 17.83 -0.41
N SER A 298 7.12 16.77 -0.11
CA SER A 298 8.49 16.57 -0.59
C SER A 298 8.67 15.13 -1.06
N GLU A 299 9.55 14.95 -2.04
CA GLU A 299 9.96 13.60 -2.47
C GLU A 299 11.20 13.15 -1.70
N GLN A 300 11.34 11.85 -1.56
CA GLN A 300 12.56 11.24 -1.05
C GLN A 300 13.63 11.23 -2.15
N SER A 301 14.61 12.13 -2.06
CA SER A 301 15.70 12.23 -3.04
C SER A 301 16.42 10.89 -3.27
N ASP A 302 16.70 10.15 -2.19
CA ASP A 302 17.38 8.84 -2.25
C ASP A 302 16.57 7.76 -2.96
N LYS A 303 15.26 7.95 -3.13
CA LYS A 303 14.37 6.98 -3.75
C LYS A 303 13.89 7.42 -5.13
N THR A 304 13.92 8.70 -5.42
CA THR A 304 13.61 9.19 -6.76
C THR A 304 14.68 8.75 -7.71
N LYS A 305 14.33 7.93 -8.69
CA LYS A 305 15.24 7.38 -9.68
C LYS A 305 14.85 7.88 -11.06
N ARG A 306 15.88 8.13 -11.86
CA ARG A 306 15.76 8.61 -13.24
C ARG A 306 16.51 7.68 -14.16
N PHE A 307 15.86 7.29 -15.27
CA PHE A 307 16.44 6.39 -16.23
C PHE A 307 16.26 6.93 -17.65
N PHE A 308 17.22 6.63 -18.50
CA PHE A 308 17.03 6.59 -19.94
C PHE A 308 16.86 5.15 -20.39
N TYR A 309 15.81 4.89 -21.14
CA TYR A 309 15.61 3.62 -21.85
C TYR A 309 16.06 3.82 -23.29
N ARG A 310 16.87 2.92 -23.80
CA ARG A 310 17.31 2.87 -25.21
C ARG A 310 17.37 1.42 -25.67
N ASP A 311 16.61 1.08 -26.71
CA ASP A 311 16.65 -0.20 -27.41
C ASP A 311 16.72 -1.43 -26.48
N GLY A 312 15.88 -1.46 -25.46
CA GLY A 312 15.82 -2.58 -24.52
C GLY A 312 16.82 -2.51 -23.36
N VAL A 313 17.46 -1.37 -23.12
CA VAL A 313 18.43 -1.18 -22.03
C VAL A 313 18.09 0.05 -21.20
N LEU A 314 18.19 -0.07 -19.88
CA LEU A 314 18.00 1.02 -18.94
C LEU A 314 19.35 1.55 -18.45
N TYR A 315 19.53 2.88 -18.49
CA TYR A 315 20.69 3.61 -18.00
C TYR A 315 20.27 4.59 -16.91
N ASP A 316 21.12 4.84 -15.90
CA ASP A 316 20.87 5.90 -14.93
C ASP A 316 21.04 7.27 -15.61
N ALA A 317 20.04 8.14 -15.49
CA ALA A 317 20.07 9.45 -16.14
C ALA A 317 20.99 10.45 -15.41
N LEU A 318 21.45 10.16 -14.20
CA LEU A 318 22.38 10.99 -13.42
C LEU A 318 23.85 10.61 -13.69
N GLU A 319 24.13 9.41 -14.16
CA GLU A 319 25.46 8.99 -14.60
C GLU A 319 25.71 9.58 -15.98
N GLN A 320 26.34 10.74 -16.04
CA GLN A 320 26.63 11.44 -17.30
C GLN A 320 27.38 10.55 -18.31
N THR A 321 26.86 10.53 -19.51
CA THR A 321 27.46 10.26 -20.83
C THR A 321 29.00 10.05 -20.82
N GLY A 322 29.38 8.80 -20.58
CA GLY A 322 30.68 8.25 -20.84
C GLY A 322 30.56 6.79 -21.25
N SER A 323 31.53 6.24 -21.93
CA SER A 323 31.59 4.89 -22.47
C SER A 323 31.39 3.72 -21.46
N CYS A 324 30.95 4.01 -20.25
CA CYS A 324 30.72 3.07 -19.14
C CYS A 324 29.37 3.27 -18.45
N ALA A 325 28.31 3.70 -19.15
CA ALA A 325 26.97 3.75 -18.57
C ALA A 325 26.55 2.37 -18.06
N ARG A 326 26.35 2.24 -16.76
CA ARG A 326 25.96 0.96 -16.13
C ARG A 326 24.52 0.64 -16.50
N VAL A 327 24.28 -0.63 -16.85
CA VAL A 327 22.94 -1.16 -17.04
C VAL A 327 22.22 -1.23 -15.71
N HIS A 328 21.07 -0.61 -15.61
CA HIS A 328 20.26 -0.56 -14.41
C HIS A 328 19.00 -1.42 -14.53
N VAL A 329 18.37 -1.65 -13.38
CA VAL A 329 17.10 -2.35 -13.26
C VAL A 329 16.13 -1.45 -12.52
N MET A 330 14.97 -1.22 -13.10
CA MET A 330 13.91 -0.41 -12.52
C MET A 330 13.00 -1.26 -11.63
N ASP A 331 12.70 -0.78 -10.45
CA ASP A 331 11.70 -1.34 -9.54
C ASP A 331 10.39 -0.56 -9.65
N TYR A 332 9.28 -1.22 -9.99
CA TYR A 332 7.95 -0.60 -9.99
C TYR A 332 6.87 -1.59 -9.54
N LEU A 333 5.98 -1.18 -8.63
CA LEU A 333 4.83 -1.93 -8.08
C LEU A 333 5.08 -3.40 -7.73
N GLY A 334 6.29 -3.74 -7.28
CA GLY A 334 6.65 -5.10 -6.86
C GLY A 334 7.29 -5.96 -7.95
N PHE A 335 7.58 -5.36 -9.09
CA PHE A 335 8.31 -5.94 -10.21
C PHE A 335 9.67 -5.28 -10.39
N THR A 336 10.55 -5.95 -11.10
CA THR A 336 11.81 -5.43 -11.61
C THR A 336 11.80 -5.55 -13.12
N PHE A 337 12.24 -4.50 -13.82
CA PHE A 337 12.34 -4.43 -15.29
C PHE A 337 13.77 -4.02 -15.66
N ASP A 338 14.41 -4.79 -16.55
CA ASP A 338 15.78 -4.55 -16.99
C ASP A 338 15.88 -3.89 -18.39
N GLY A 339 14.72 -3.56 -18.96
CA GLY A 339 14.58 -3.04 -20.32
C GLY A 339 14.02 -4.05 -21.30
N LYS A 340 14.17 -5.35 -21.05
CA LYS A 340 13.66 -6.44 -21.89
C LYS A 340 12.73 -7.36 -21.16
N ASP A 341 13.11 -7.79 -19.94
CA ASP A 341 12.40 -8.79 -19.17
C ASP A 341 11.85 -8.21 -17.87
N VAL A 342 10.66 -8.66 -17.49
CA VAL A 342 10.06 -8.38 -16.20
C VAL A 342 10.24 -9.58 -15.28
N LYS A 343 10.57 -9.31 -14.02
CA LYS A 343 10.65 -10.31 -12.95
C LYS A 343 9.85 -9.86 -11.73
N VAL A 344 9.23 -10.78 -11.02
CA VAL A 344 8.68 -10.46 -9.69
C VAL A 344 9.85 -10.18 -8.74
N ARG A 345 9.76 -9.07 -8.01
CA ARG A 345 10.83 -8.61 -7.10
C ARG A 345 11.23 -9.73 -6.14
N GLN A 346 12.50 -10.12 -6.17
CA GLN A 346 13.07 -11.24 -5.40
C GLN A 346 12.76 -11.18 -3.90
N LYS A 347 12.68 -9.98 -3.34
CA LYS A 347 12.31 -9.75 -1.95
C LYS A 347 10.95 -10.35 -1.57
N GLY A 348 9.95 -10.30 -2.45
CA GLY A 348 8.64 -10.92 -2.25
C GLY A 348 8.77 -12.44 -2.18
N ILE A 349 9.52 -13.02 -3.11
CA ILE A 349 9.80 -14.47 -3.20
C ILE A 349 10.55 -14.97 -1.96
N TYR A 350 11.64 -14.32 -1.57
CA TYR A 350 12.40 -14.69 -0.36
C TYR A 350 11.58 -14.58 0.91
N LYS A 351 10.73 -13.56 1.03
CA LYS A 351 9.84 -13.43 2.19
C LYS A 351 8.84 -14.58 2.28
N PHE A 352 8.30 -15.00 1.15
CA PHE A 352 7.37 -16.14 1.08
C PHE A 352 8.11 -17.46 1.37
N GLU A 353 9.25 -17.71 0.72
CA GLU A 353 10.10 -18.89 0.93
C GLU A 353 10.49 -19.04 2.40
N ARG A 354 10.95 -17.97 3.04
CA ARG A 354 11.31 -17.96 4.46
C ARG A 354 10.14 -18.31 5.36
N LYS A 355 8.96 -17.72 5.13
CA LYS A 355 7.75 -18.05 5.91
C LYS A 355 7.36 -19.51 5.76
N ALA A 356 7.40 -20.03 4.54
CA ALA A 356 7.12 -21.43 4.26
C ALA A 356 8.11 -22.37 4.96
N SER A 357 9.41 -22.10 4.82
CA SER A 357 10.48 -22.88 5.48
C SER A 357 10.34 -22.84 7.00
N THR A 358 10.08 -21.67 7.59
CA THR A 358 9.85 -21.54 9.05
C THR A 358 8.66 -22.38 9.50
N ALA A 359 7.55 -22.36 8.78
CA ALA A 359 6.36 -23.13 9.12
C ALA A 359 6.63 -24.65 9.02
N ILE A 360 7.36 -25.10 7.99
CA ILE A 360 7.75 -26.51 7.81
C ILE A 360 8.70 -26.96 8.91
N HIS A 361 9.74 -26.18 9.22
CA HIS A 361 10.70 -26.50 10.27
C HIS A 361 10.05 -26.54 11.66
N HIS A 362 9.15 -25.60 11.96
CA HIS A 362 8.39 -25.58 13.21
C HIS A 362 7.52 -26.84 13.36
N ALA A 363 6.81 -27.23 12.30
CA ALA A 363 6.02 -28.46 12.30
C ALA A 363 6.90 -29.70 12.51
N HIS A 364 8.07 -29.76 11.87
CA HIS A 364 9.02 -30.83 12.03
C HIS A 364 9.59 -30.90 13.47
N ALA A 365 9.94 -29.78 14.08
CA ALA A 365 10.39 -29.70 15.46
C ALA A 365 9.35 -30.22 16.46
N ILE A 366 8.06 -29.86 16.26
CA ILE A 366 6.95 -30.37 17.06
C ILE A 366 6.77 -31.87 16.84
N LYS A 367 6.79 -32.34 15.59
CA LYS A 367 6.71 -33.78 15.28
C LYS A 367 7.77 -34.58 16.08
N ARG A 368 9.03 -34.15 16.05
CA ARG A 368 10.12 -34.78 16.79
C ARG A 368 9.95 -34.68 18.30
N LYS A 369 9.55 -33.53 18.82
CA LYS A 369 9.42 -33.30 20.27
C LYS A 369 8.35 -34.21 20.92
N TYR A 370 7.26 -34.46 20.19
CA TYR A 370 6.09 -35.19 20.70
C TYR A 370 5.95 -36.59 20.06
N ASP A 371 6.99 -37.06 19.35
CA ASP A 371 7.03 -38.36 18.65
C ASP A 371 5.77 -38.63 17.82
N MET A 372 5.34 -37.65 17.05
CA MET A 372 4.11 -37.73 16.26
C MET A 372 4.34 -38.51 14.96
N GLU A 373 3.44 -39.45 14.62
CA GLU A 373 3.50 -40.19 13.36
C GLU A 373 3.39 -39.25 12.13
N LYS A 374 2.49 -38.27 12.20
CA LYS A 374 2.18 -37.35 11.09
C LYS A 374 2.68 -35.95 11.37
N LEU A 375 3.09 -35.23 10.31
CA LEU A 375 3.49 -33.84 10.40
C LEU A 375 2.31 -32.96 10.88
N PRO A 376 2.42 -32.27 12.02
CA PRO A 376 1.38 -31.35 12.50
C PRO A 376 1.22 -30.17 11.55
N PHE A 377 0.07 -29.51 11.59
CA PHE A 377 -0.27 -28.35 10.73
C PHE A 377 -0.18 -28.60 9.22
N ARG A 378 -0.16 -29.86 8.78
CA ARG A 378 -0.02 -30.25 7.36
C ARG A 378 -1.04 -29.54 6.47
N ALA A 379 -2.32 -29.53 6.85
CA ALA A 379 -3.37 -28.89 6.07
C ALA A 379 -3.13 -27.38 5.89
N SER A 380 -2.68 -26.69 6.95
CA SER A 380 -2.33 -25.26 6.90
C SER A 380 -1.09 -25.00 6.03
N ILE A 381 -0.05 -25.83 6.16
CA ILE A 381 1.17 -25.69 5.35
C ILE A 381 0.84 -25.86 3.87
N LEU A 382 0.09 -26.91 3.51
CA LEU A 382 -0.30 -27.16 2.11
C LEU A 382 -1.19 -26.02 1.58
N ARG A 383 -2.14 -25.54 2.37
CA ARG A 383 -3.05 -24.47 1.98
C ARG A 383 -2.33 -23.16 1.69
N TYR A 384 -1.41 -22.74 2.56
CA TYR A 384 -0.77 -21.43 2.45
C TYR A 384 0.45 -21.39 1.55
N TYR A 385 1.17 -22.50 1.41
CA TYR A 385 2.49 -22.50 0.76
C TYR A 385 2.62 -23.41 -0.46
N PHE A 386 1.57 -24.12 -0.85
CA PHE A 386 1.60 -25.00 -2.03
C PHE A 386 0.50 -24.62 -3.05
N PRO A 387 0.68 -24.95 -4.36
CA PRO A 387 -0.23 -24.54 -5.42
C PRO A 387 -1.67 -25.04 -5.25
N ASN A 388 -1.84 -26.22 -4.64
CA ASN A 388 -3.14 -26.91 -4.50
C ASN A 388 -3.77 -26.72 -3.13
N GLY A 389 -3.54 -25.57 -2.48
CA GLY A 389 -4.16 -25.27 -1.20
C GLY A 389 -5.67 -24.99 -1.33
N TYR A 390 -6.49 -25.68 -0.54
CA TYR A 390 -7.93 -25.48 -0.48
C TYR A 390 -8.34 -24.94 0.88
N LYS A 391 -9.40 -24.13 0.87
CA LYS A 391 -10.17 -23.77 2.06
C LYS A 391 -11.52 -24.51 1.96
N GLU A 392 -11.84 -25.29 2.97
CA GLU A 392 -13.12 -25.97 3.11
C GLU A 392 -14.00 -25.15 4.06
N ASN A 393 -15.22 -24.83 3.67
CA ASN A 393 -16.19 -24.17 4.53
C ASN A 393 -16.95 -25.21 5.40
N ARG A 394 -17.82 -24.76 6.30
CA ARG A 394 -18.62 -25.63 7.19
C ARG A 394 -19.57 -26.58 6.44
N LEU A 395 -19.83 -26.32 5.16
CA LEU A 395 -20.69 -27.11 4.29
C LEU A 395 -19.88 -28.08 3.39
N GLY A 396 -18.58 -28.27 3.65
CA GLY A 396 -17.71 -29.13 2.85
C GLY A 396 -17.30 -28.58 1.48
N VAL A 397 -17.72 -27.37 1.13
CA VAL A 397 -17.36 -26.75 -0.15
C VAL A 397 -15.92 -26.32 -0.13
N ARG A 398 -15.12 -26.86 -1.05
CA ARG A 398 -13.69 -26.54 -1.22
C ARG A 398 -13.51 -25.38 -2.20
N THR A 399 -12.93 -24.30 -1.73
CA THR A 399 -12.51 -23.17 -2.55
C THR A 399 -11.00 -23.08 -2.60
N ARG A 400 -10.44 -22.79 -3.78
CA ARG A 400 -8.98 -22.59 -3.92
C ARG A 400 -8.56 -21.37 -3.10
N GLN A 401 -7.59 -21.57 -2.22
CA GLN A 401 -7.03 -20.47 -1.43
C GLN A 401 -6.12 -19.62 -2.33
N SER A 402 -6.39 -18.30 -2.40
CA SER A 402 -5.44 -17.37 -2.99
C SER A 402 -4.21 -17.26 -2.08
N ASN A 403 -3.05 -17.66 -2.59
CA ASN A 403 -1.76 -17.52 -1.93
C ASN A 403 -0.74 -16.87 -2.88
N PHE A 404 0.51 -16.72 -2.43
CA PHE A 404 1.54 -16.07 -3.25
C PHE A 404 1.85 -16.83 -4.55
N LEU A 405 1.75 -18.16 -4.55
CA LEU A 405 1.92 -18.96 -5.79
C LEU A 405 0.77 -18.72 -6.76
N GLY A 406 -0.44 -18.57 -6.25
CA GLY A 406 -1.58 -18.15 -7.08
C GLY A 406 -1.44 -16.72 -7.61
N TYR A 407 -0.79 -15.82 -6.84
CA TYR A 407 -0.42 -14.50 -7.34
C TYR A 407 0.60 -14.60 -8.48
N LEU A 408 1.67 -15.39 -8.33
CA LEU A 408 2.68 -15.61 -9.38
C LEU A 408 2.06 -16.19 -10.65
N GLY A 409 1.10 -17.13 -10.54
CA GLY A 409 0.37 -17.66 -11.70
C GLY A 409 -0.48 -16.60 -12.40
N ARG A 410 -1.09 -15.64 -11.67
CA ARG A 410 -1.78 -14.51 -12.30
C ARG A 410 -0.81 -13.55 -13.00
N VAL A 411 0.37 -13.32 -12.40
CA VAL A 411 1.43 -12.52 -13.05
C VAL A 411 1.80 -13.12 -14.40
N ASP A 412 2.08 -14.42 -14.40
CA ASP A 412 2.44 -15.15 -15.61
C ASP A 412 1.35 -15.02 -16.70
N SER A 413 0.11 -15.36 -16.36
CA SER A 413 -1.04 -15.25 -17.26
C SER A 413 -1.27 -13.83 -17.79
N GLU A 414 -1.05 -12.80 -16.98
CA GLU A 414 -1.26 -11.42 -17.37
C GLU A 414 -0.16 -10.91 -18.32
N PHE A 415 1.10 -11.20 -18.00
CA PHE A 415 2.22 -10.77 -18.86
C PHE A 415 2.33 -11.54 -20.18
N GLN A 416 1.76 -12.74 -20.28
CA GLN A 416 1.62 -13.43 -21.57
C GLN A 416 0.71 -12.68 -22.57
N GLN A 417 -0.14 -11.78 -22.09
CA GLN A 417 -1.01 -10.92 -22.92
C GLN A 417 -0.34 -9.58 -23.26
N GLY A 418 0.83 -9.28 -22.71
CA GLY A 418 1.59 -8.05 -22.93
C GLY A 418 2.70 -8.22 -23.97
N ASN A 419 3.39 -7.12 -24.22
CA ASN A 419 4.53 -7.08 -25.15
C ASN A 419 5.87 -7.42 -24.48
N VAL A 420 5.92 -7.36 -23.14
CA VAL A 420 7.13 -7.59 -22.36
C VAL A 420 7.06 -8.95 -21.66
N PRO A 421 8.02 -9.87 -21.92
CA PRO A 421 8.04 -11.19 -21.30
C PRO A 421 8.29 -11.10 -19.79
N CYS A 422 7.68 -12.03 -19.04
CA CYS A 422 7.87 -12.14 -17.58
C CYS A 422 8.45 -13.51 -17.23
N GLU A 423 9.55 -13.52 -16.48
CA GLU A 423 10.19 -14.77 -16.02
C GLU A 423 9.56 -15.36 -14.74
N SER A 424 8.31 -15.02 -14.43
CA SER A 424 7.62 -15.50 -13.22
C SER A 424 7.49 -17.02 -13.17
N GLU A 425 7.30 -17.69 -14.29
CA GLU A 425 7.21 -19.16 -14.36
C GLU A 425 8.50 -19.82 -13.88
N LYS A 426 9.67 -19.39 -14.36
CA LYS A 426 10.97 -19.88 -13.91
C LYS A 426 11.15 -19.68 -12.39
N GLN A 427 10.69 -18.53 -11.87
CA GLN A 427 10.73 -18.23 -10.44
C GLN A 427 9.82 -19.18 -9.64
N VAL A 428 8.62 -19.49 -10.14
CA VAL A 428 7.65 -20.44 -9.53
C VAL A 428 8.21 -21.85 -9.49
N VAL A 429 8.78 -22.35 -10.60
CA VAL A 429 9.36 -23.70 -10.68
C VAL A 429 10.49 -23.87 -9.65
N LYS A 430 11.41 -22.91 -9.59
CA LYS A 430 12.53 -22.91 -8.63
C LYS A 430 12.03 -22.91 -7.17
N LEU A 431 11.06 -22.05 -6.87
CA LEU A 431 10.47 -21.94 -5.54
C LEU A 431 9.76 -23.24 -5.12
N ASN A 432 8.91 -23.79 -5.99
CA ASN A 432 8.19 -25.03 -5.74
C ASN A 432 9.13 -26.20 -5.49
N ARG A 433 10.23 -26.32 -6.25
CA ARG A 433 11.24 -27.35 -6.04
C ARG A 433 11.86 -27.28 -4.64
N LYS A 434 12.26 -26.09 -4.20
CA LYS A 434 12.82 -25.86 -2.86
C LYS A 434 11.83 -26.20 -1.75
N LEU A 435 10.58 -25.76 -1.86
CA LEU A 435 9.55 -26.02 -0.85
C LEU A 435 9.20 -27.51 -0.76
N ARG A 436 9.12 -28.22 -1.89
CA ARG A 436 8.88 -29.67 -1.94
C ARG A 436 10.02 -30.43 -1.28
N GLN A 437 11.28 -30.04 -1.50
CA GLN A 437 12.43 -30.65 -0.86
C GLN A 437 12.41 -30.45 0.66
N ALA A 438 12.17 -29.21 1.13
CA ALA A 438 12.05 -28.92 2.57
C ALA A 438 10.91 -29.71 3.22
N TYR A 439 9.76 -29.81 2.56
CA TYR A 439 8.62 -30.56 3.05
C TYR A 439 8.86 -32.06 3.11
N LYS A 440 9.53 -32.66 2.09
CA LYS A 440 9.90 -34.08 2.08
C LYS A 440 10.84 -34.43 3.22
N ARG A 441 11.82 -33.57 3.53
CA ARG A 441 12.76 -33.77 4.65
C ARG A 441 12.08 -33.68 6.02
N ALA A 442 10.99 -32.98 6.14
CA ALA A 442 10.23 -32.78 7.37
C ALA A 442 9.15 -33.85 7.60
N LYS A 443 8.75 -34.59 6.56
CA LYS A 443 7.73 -35.64 6.60
C LYS A 443 8.27 -36.94 7.20
#